data_1e9016de5ab42cc47445cc2417731604
#
_entry.id   1e9016de5ab42cc47445cc2417731604
#
_cell.length_a   1.000
_cell.length_b   1.000
_cell.length_c   1.000
_cell.angle_alpha   90.00
_cell.angle_beta   90.00
_cell.angle_gamma   90.00
#
_symmetry.space_group_name_H-M   'P 1'
#
loop_
_entity.id
_entity.type
_entity.pdbx_description
1 polymer ?
#
loop_
_entity_poly.entity_id
_entity_poly.type
_entity_poly.pdbx_seq_one_letter_code
_entity_poly.pdbx_strand_id
1 'polypeptide(L)'
;MEEDGVMVQAWRYLDGLGSPVDLIEAATGFFTKTYYQVFSDGRTAALKLPPDCEIAGYIAGQLLIKLVQPWHRANKSYPAGALVAVKLNKGELGEAALLLAPDDAQAVESVETTKRFIAVSLLDNVKGRLKAWKWTGKTWQEQTLPELPQGALELTDQPWGGDLLYIAASDFTTPLTLYALDLQVNELSVLRRQPKQFDADGIAVRQLWARSADGTQIPYFHVGKNSGADTPTLVYAYGGFDVAELPHYLGNIGRHWLAKGHTFVLANIRGGGEYKGWHT
;
A
#
# COMPACT_ATOMS: atom_id res chain seq x y z
N MET A 1 26.22 -28.83 -10.15
CA MET A 1 25.20 -28.67 -9.13
C MET A 1 24.04 -27.96 -9.80
N GLU A 2 22.99 -28.69 -10.09
CA GLU A 2 21.73 -28.09 -10.53
C GLU A 2 21.18 -27.34 -9.31
N GLU A 3 21.27 -26.02 -9.32
CA GLU A 3 20.48 -25.21 -8.41
C GLU A 3 19.04 -25.34 -8.87
N ASP A 4 18.22 -25.99 -8.09
CA ASP A 4 16.77 -26.04 -8.28
C ASP A 4 16.22 -24.61 -8.15
N GLY A 5 16.33 -23.84 -9.23
CA GLY A 5 15.72 -22.53 -9.34
C GLY A 5 14.20 -22.70 -9.31
N VAL A 6 13.54 -22.22 -8.25
CA VAL A 6 12.12 -22.40 -8.06
C VAL A 6 11.31 -21.55 -9.02
N MET A 7 11.75 -20.33 -9.32
CA MET A 7 11.04 -19.41 -10.21
C MET A 7 11.98 -18.35 -10.80
N VAL A 8 11.79 -18.05 -12.10
CA VAL A 8 12.43 -16.91 -12.77
C VAL A 8 11.35 -16.04 -13.39
N GLN A 9 11.40 -14.75 -13.12
CA GLN A 9 10.51 -13.75 -13.71
C GLN A 9 11.32 -12.63 -14.35
N ALA A 10 10.77 -12.03 -15.41
CA ALA A 10 11.41 -10.91 -16.11
C ALA A 10 10.39 -9.78 -16.29
N TRP A 11 10.84 -8.55 -16.06
CA TRP A 11 10.03 -7.35 -16.24
C TRP A 11 10.79 -6.28 -16.99
N ARG A 12 10.03 -5.44 -17.67
CA ARG A 12 10.52 -4.15 -18.18
C ARG A 12 9.79 -3.04 -17.46
N TYR A 13 10.51 -2.26 -16.68
CA TYR A 13 9.99 -1.01 -16.14
C TYR A 13 10.21 0.11 -17.16
N LEU A 14 9.14 0.85 -17.45
CA LEU A 14 9.18 2.04 -18.29
C LEU A 14 9.43 3.26 -17.40
N ASP A 15 10.40 4.08 -17.77
CA ASP A 15 10.69 5.33 -17.04
C ASP A 15 10.12 6.51 -17.82
N GLY A 16 9.18 7.24 -17.22
CA GLY A 16 8.59 8.44 -17.84
C GLY A 16 9.56 9.59 -18.03
N LEU A 17 10.73 9.56 -17.37
CA LEU A 17 11.76 10.60 -17.39
C LEU A 17 13.10 10.12 -17.94
N GLY A 18 13.25 8.84 -18.23
CA GLY A 18 14.51 8.26 -18.65
C GLY A 18 14.38 7.04 -19.53
N SER A 19 15.40 6.20 -19.53
CA SER A 19 15.43 4.94 -20.29
C SER A 19 14.78 3.83 -19.48
N PRO A 20 14.07 2.90 -20.15
CA PRO A 20 13.52 1.73 -19.48
C PRO A 20 14.63 0.84 -18.90
N VAL A 21 14.28 0.02 -17.91
CA VAL A 21 15.16 -0.98 -17.34
C VAL A 21 14.54 -2.37 -17.46
N ASP A 22 15.32 -3.33 -17.90
CA ASP A 22 14.97 -4.74 -17.95
C ASP A 22 15.57 -5.44 -16.72
N LEU A 23 14.75 -6.15 -15.96
CA LEU A 23 15.14 -6.86 -14.76
C LEU A 23 14.73 -8.33 -14.82
N ILE A 24 15.53 -9.18 -14.22
CA ILE A 24 15.20 -10.58 -13.92
C ILE A 24 15.22 -10.75 -12.41
N GLU A 25 14.20 -11.40 -11.87
CA GLU A 25 14.20 -11.99 -10.52
C GLU A 25 14.44 -13.50 -10.65
N ALA A 26 15.37 -14.01 -9.89
CA ALA A 26 15.57 -15.43 -9.69
C ALA A 26 15.29 -15.75 -8.23
N ALA A 27 14.24 -16.52 -7.98
CA ALA A 27 13.87 -17.00 -6.64
C ALA A 27 14.35 -18.44 -6.48
N THR A 28 15.20 -18.68 -5.48
CA THR A 28 15.68 -20.02 -5.08
C THR A 28 14.91 -20.56 -3.88
N GLY A 29 13.93 -19.83 -3.36
CA GLY A 29 13.06 -20.21 -2.26
C GLY A 29 11.94 -19.19 -2.12
N PHE A 30 11.05 -19.40 -1.16
CA PHE A 30 9.88 -18.53 -0.96
C PHE A 30 10.28 -17.09 -0.61
N PHE A 31 11.42 -16.92 0.06
CA PHE A 31 11.90 -15.60 0.51
C PHE A 31 13.26 -15.21 -0.07
N THR A 32 13.96 -16.10 -0.79
CA THR A 32 15.30 -15.82 -1.29
C THR A 32 15.26 -15.45 -2.76
N LYS A 33 15.47 -14.14 -3.04
CA LYS A 33 15.41 -13.55 -4.36
C LYS A 33 16.72 -12.88 -4.72
N THR A 34 17.14 -13.03 -5.97
CA THR A 34 18.27 -12.30 -6.56
C THR A 34 17.78 -11.56 -7.79
N TYR A 35 18.15 -10.30 -7.90
CA TYR A 35 17.76 -9.45 -9.02
C TYR A 35 18.95 -9.17 -9.93
N TYR A 36 18.69 -9.16 -11.23
CA TYR A 36 19.68 -8.88 -12.27
C TYR A 36 19.16 -7.79 -13.19
N GLN A 37 20.02 -6.81 -13.54
CA GLN A 37 19.75 -5.92 -14.65
C GLN A 37 20.16 -6.63 -15.95
N VAL A 38 19.30 -6.55 -16.98
CA VAL A 38 19.58 -7.05 -18.32
C VAL A 38 19.93 -5.88 -19.23
N PHE A 39 21.01 -5.99 -19.98
CA PHE A 39 21.44 -4.98 -20.95
C PHE A 39 21.03 -5.35 -22.38
N SER A 40 20.97 -4.35 -23.25
CA SER A 40 20.58 -4.54 -24.67
C SER A 40 21.47 -5.50 -25.46
N ASP A 41 22.71 -5.74 -25.01
CA ASP A 41 23.65 -6.69 -25.58
C ASP A 41 23.50 -8.13 -25.03
N GLY A 42 22.49 -8.35 -24.17
CA GLY A 42 22.19 -9.65 -23.56
C GLY A 42 23.00 -9.94 -22.28
N ARG A 43 23.96 -9.09 -21.91
CA ARG A 43 24.67 -9.26 -20.63
C ARG A 43 23.71 -9.00 -19.45
N THR A 44 24.04 -9.60 -18.32
CA THR A 44 23.34 -9.38 -17.05
C THR A 44 24.31 -8.92 -15.97
N ALA A 45 23.82 -8.12 -15.02
CA ALA A 45 24.55 -7.75 -13.83
C ALA A 45 23.69 -8.01 -12.58
N ALA A 46 24.21 -8.78 -11.64
CA ALA A 46 23.55 -9.02 -10.36
C ALA A 46 23.50 -7.71 -9.54
N LEU A 47 22.32 -7.35 -9.08
CA LEU A 47 22.12 -6.19 -8.23
C LEU A 47 22.42 -6.55 -6.78
N LYS A 48 23.31 -5.80 -6.13
CA LYS A 48 23.66 -5.98 -4.71
C LYS A 48 22.61 -5.34 -3.81
N LEU A 49 21.37 -5.81 -3.92
CA LEU A 49 20.24 -5.38 -3.12
C LEU A 49 20.28 -6.02 -1.71
N PRO A 50 19.60 -5.42 -0.72
CA PRO A 50 19.42 -6.05 0.59
C PRO A 50 18.67 -7.39 0.45
N PRO A 51 18.91 -8.36 1.35
CA PRO A 51 18.18 -9.62 1.36
C PRO A 51 16.67 -9.39 1.46
N ASP A 52 15.90 -10.24 0.81
CA ASP A 52 14.44 -10.32 0.90
C ASP A 52 13.71 -9.00 0.59
N CYS A 53 14.36 -8.05 -0.11
CA CYS A 53 13.70 -6.83 -0.52
C CYS A 53 12.79 -7.08 -1.74
N GLU A 54 11.84 -6.20 -1.94
CA GLU A 54 10.95 -6.16 -3.09
C GLU A 54 11.27 -4.95 -3.96
N ILE A 55 11.41 -5.14 -5.29
CA ILE A 55 11.46 -4.02 -6.22
C ILE A 55 10.03 -3.61 -6.52
N ALA A 56 9.61 -2.47 -5.97
CA ALA A 56 8.27 -1.94 -6.09
C ALA A 56 8.07 -1.02 -7.32
N GLY A 57 9.14 -0.67 -8.05
CA GLY A 57 9.04 0.17 -9.22
C GLY A 57 10.38 0.75 -9.68
N TYR A 58 10.32 1.54 -10.76
CA TYR A 58 11.48 2.24 -11.33
C TYR A 58 11.04 3.58 -11.92
N ILE A 59 11.72 4.66 -11.56
CA ILE A 59 11.44 6.01 -12.04
C ILE A 59 12.66 6.92 -11.89
N ALA A 60 12.89 7.80 -12.85
CA ALA A 60 13.98 8.77 -12.85
C ALA A 60 15.38 8.10 -12.68
N GLY A 61 15.58 6.94 -13.28
CA GLY A 61 16.81 6.17 -13.15
C GLY A 61 17.02 5.54 -11.76
N GLN A 62 15.98 5.40 -10.95
CA GLN A 62 16.04 4.89 -9.59
C GLN A 62 15.11 3.70 -9.40
N LEU A 63 15.61 2.65 -8.75
CA LEU A 63 14.79 1.54 -8.25
C LEU A 63 14.08 1.99 -6.98
N LEU A 64 12.80 1.65 -6.87
CA LEU A 64 12.03 1.76 -5.64
C LEU A 64 12.07 0.40 -4.94
N ILE A 65 12.60 0.38 -3.72
CA ILE A 65 12.83 -0.85 -2.97
C ILE A 65 12.06 -0.78 -1.67
N LYS A 66 11.18 -1.77 -1.45
CA LYS A 66 10.53 -2.01 -0.16
C LYS A 66 11.42 -2.96 0.65
N LEU A 67 11.85 -2.54 1.82
CA LEU A 67 12.74 -3.30 2.67
C LEU A 67 11.95 -4.23 3.59
N VAL A 68 12.32 -5.50 3.62
CA VAL A 68 11.80 -6.46 4.62
C VAL A 68 12.60 -6.38 5.90
N GLN A 69 13.92 -6.21 5.78
CA GLN A 69 14.86 -6.09 6.91
C GLN A 69 15.56 -4.72 6.90
N PRO A 70 16.13 -4.28 8.04
CA PRO A 70 16.92 -3.06 8.06
C PRO A 70 18.09 -3.13 7.08
N TRP A 71 18.33 -2.05 6.36
CA TRP A 71 19.43 -1.93 5.40
C TRP A 71 20.42 -0.86 5.80
N HIS A 72 21.70 -1.26 5.93
CA HIS A 72 22.79 -0.36 6.20
C HIS A 72 23.60 -0.11 4.92
N ARG A 73 23.68 1.15 4.47
CA ARG A 73 24.40 1.52 3.26
C ARG A 73 25.16 2.83 3.48
N ALA A 74 26.46 2.81 3.21
CA ALA A 74 27.34 3.90 3.56
C ALA A 74 27.16 4.29 5.04
N ASN A 75 26.92 5.53 5.36
CA ASN A 75 26.71 6.02 6.73
C ASN A 75 25.21 6.19 7.08
N LYS A 76 24.31 5.53 6.34
CA LYS A 76 22.86 5.62 6.56
C LYS A 76 22.29 4.26 6.93
N SER A 77 21.26 4.28 7.78
CA SER A 77 20.44 3.12 8.13
C SER A 77 19.01 3.36 7.69
N TYR A 78 18.43 2.37 7.04
CA TYR A 78 17.04 2.36 6.57
C TYR A 78 16.31 1.27 7.35
N PRO A 79 15.19 1.57 8.02
CA PRO A 79 14.49 0.57 8.84
C PRO A 79 13.76 -0.48 7.97
N ALA A 80 13.41 -1.60 8.56
CA ALA A 80 12.51 -2.57 7.94
C ALA A 80 11.16 -1.91 7.61
N GLY A 81 10.54 -2.32 6.50
CA GLY A 81 9.30 -1.73 5.98
C GLY A 81 9.50 -0.43 5.19
N ALA A 82 10.69 0.15 5.21
CA ALA A 82 10.95 1.41 4.51
C ALA A 82 10.86 1.27 2.99
N LEU A 83 10.36 2.32 2.33
CA LEU A 83 10.46 2.51 0.89
C LEU A 83 11.65 3.44 0.60
N VAL A 84 12.56 2.95 -0.22
CA VAL A 84 13.82 3.64 -0.55
C VAL A 84 13.96 3.76 -2.07
N ALA A 85 14.29 4.95 -2.57
CA ALA A 85 14.66 5.17 -3.97
C ALA A 85 16.19 5.08 -4.11
N VAL A 86 16.68 4.18 -4.95
CA VAL A 86 18.11 3.91 -5.14
C VAL A 86 18.50 4.13 -6.58
N LYS A 87 19.47 5.00 -6.86
CA LYS A 87 20.01 5.19 -8.20
C LYS A 87 20.54 3.87 -8.76
N LEU A 88 20.17 3.56 -10.00
CA LEU A 88 20.69 2.42 -10.74
C LEU A 88 21.51 2.92 -11.94
N ASN A 89 22.77 2.57 -11.99
CA ASN A 89 23.65 2.92 -13.10
C ASN A 89 24.45 1.69 -13.57
N LYS A 90 24.08 1.15 -14.71
CA LYS A 90 24.74 0.02 -15.37
C LYS A 90 25.02 -1.17 -14.44
N GLY A 91 24.02 -1.58 -13.67
CA GLY A 91 24.11 -2.69 -12.72
C GLY A 91 24.64 -2.31 -11.33
N GLU A 92 25.13 -1.09 -11.15
CA GLU A 92 25.63 -0.62 -9.85
C GLU A 92 24.60 0.26 -9.15
N LEU A 93 24.44 0.02 -7.84
CA LEU A 93 23.57 0.84 -7.00
C LEU A 93 24.33 2.09 -6.52
N GLY A 94 23.76 3.26 -6.79
CA GLY A 94 24.27 4.57 -6.36
C GLY A 94 23.69 5.04 -5.03
N GLU A 95 23.45 6.36 -4.93
CA GLU A 95 22.83 6.98 -3.76
C GLU A 95 21.42 6.44 -3.52
N ALA A 96 21.09 6.34 -2.23
CA ALA A 96 19.78 5.93 -1.75
C ALA A 96 19.12 7.08 -0.97
N ALA A 97 17.82 7.31 -1.28
CA ALA A 97 16.99 8.30 -0.62
C ALA A 97 15.83 7.58 0.09
N LEU A 98 15.64 7.85 1.38
CA LEU A 98 14.47 7.38 2.13
C LEU A 98 13.25 8.18 1.68
N LEU A 99 12.23 7.48 1.21
CA LEU A 99 10.93 8.07 0.84
C LEU A 99 9.96 7.96 2.02
N LEU A 100 9.81 6.77 2.57
CA LEU A 100 8.89 6.45 3.65
C LEU A 100 9.52 5.47 4.62
N ALA A 101 9.38 5.72 5.92
CA ALA A 101 9.68 4.78 6.99
C ALA A 101 8.41 4.57 7.81
N PRO A 102 7.63 3.52 7.52
CA PRO A 102 6.43 3.21 8.28
C PRO A 102 6.76 2.95 9.75
N ASP A 103 5.94 3.48 10.66
CA ASP A 103 5.95 3.09 12.07
C ASP A 103 5.20 1.76 12.28
N ASP A 104 5.06 1.35 13.56
CA ASP A 104 4.42 0.07 13.89
C ASP A 104 2.92 0.02 13.58
N ALA A 105 2.27 1.17 13.38
CA ALA A 105 0.86 1.29 13.03
C ALA A 105 0.64 1.47 11.52
N GLN A 106 1.71 1.43 10.72
CA GLN A 106 1.67 1.68 9.30
C GLN A 106 2.21 0.49 8.50
N ALA A 107 1.57 0.20 7.36
CA ALA A 107 2.02 -0.79 6.38
C ALA A 107 1.91 -0.22 4.96
N VAL A 108 2.94 -0.43 4.13
CA VAL A 108 2.90 -0.06 2.70
C VAL A 108 2.14 -1.16 1.95
N GLU A 109 1.02 -0.78 1.32
CA GLU A 109 0.17 -1.69 0.55
C GLU A 109 0.62 -1.78 -0.91
N SER A 110 0.72 -0.64 -1.59
CA SER A 110 1.13 -0.60 -2.99
C SER A 110 1.96 0.64 -3.31
N VAL A 111 2.78 0.51 -4.35
CA VAL A 111 3.62 1.59 -4.88
C VAL A 111 3.38 1.66 -6.37
N GLU A 112 3.00 2.84 -6.84
CA GLU A 112 2.80 3.12 -8.25
C GLU A 112 3.72 4.25 -8.72
N THR A 113 4.12 4.18 -9.98
CA THR A 113 4.91 5.23 -10.61
C THR A 113 4.14 5.85 -11.76
N THR A 114 4.14 7.17 -11.81
CA THR A 114 3.66 7.93 -12.96
C THR A 114 4.85 8.51 -13.73
N LYS A 115 4.61 9.43 -14.65
CA LYS A 115 5.72 10.04 -15.40
C LYS A 115 6.74 10.73 -14.49
N ARG A 116 6.31 11.40 -13.41
CA ARG A 116 7.18 12.24 -12.55
C ARG A 116 6.97 12.01 -11.06
N PHE A 117 6.01 11.18 -10.69
CA PHE A 117 5.64 10.97 -9.28
C PHE A 117 5.73 9.51 -8.90
N ILE A 118 6.01 9.30 -7.64
CA ILE A 118 5.78 8.04 -6.93
C ILE A 118 4.52 8.24 -6.10
N ALA A 119 3.59 7.30 -6.18
CA ALA A 119 2.41 7.25 -5.33
C ALA A 119 2.46 5.98 -4.47
N VAL A 120 2.13 6.12 -3.20
CA VAL A 120 2.16 5.02 -2.23
C VAL A 120 0.82 4.96 -1.51
N SER A 121 0.13 3.84 -1.66
CA SER A 121 -0.97 3.48 -0.78
C SER A 121 -0.40 2.82 0.47
N LEU A 122 -0.83 3.27 1.63
CA LEU A 122 -0.42 2.70 2.91
C LEU A 122 -1.61 2.61 3.85
N LEU A 123 -1.57 1.68 4.76
CA LEU A 123 -2.44 1.65 5.93
C LEU A 123 -1.81 2.51 7.03
N ASP A 124 -2.63 3.26 7.72
CA ASP A 124 -2.30 4.00 8.93
C ASP A 124 -3.40 3.75 9.95
N ASN A 125 -3.12 2.93 10.96
CA ASN A 125 -4.13 2.43 11.89
C ASN A 125 -5.36 1.84 11.14
N VAL A 126 -5.11 0.92 10.22
CA VAL A 126 -6.13 0.20 9.41
C VAL A 126 -6.84 1.07 8.37
N LYS A 127 -6.56 2.36 8.30
CA LYS A 127 -7.17 3.27 7.33
C LYS A 127 -6.26 3.52 6.15
N GLY A 128 -6.79 3.42 4.95
CA GLY A 128 -6.06 3.74 3.73
C GLY A 128 -5.62 5.20 3.70
N ARG A 129 -4.37 5.42 3.34
CA ARG A 129 -3.75 6.72 3.11
C ARG A 129 -3.01 6.71 1.78
N LEU A 130 -3.00 7.85 1.12
CA LEU A 130 -2.20 8.07 -0.06
C LEU A 130 -1.10 9.08 0.24
N LYS A 131 0.12 8.76 -0.17
CA LYS A 131 1.25 9.69 -0.21
C LYS A 131 1.82 9.75 -1.61
N ALA A 132 2.39 10.89 -2.00
CA ALA A 132 3.06 11.02 -3.28
C ALA A 132 4.32 11.88 -3.16
N TRP A 133 5.32 11.57 -4.01
CA TRP A 133 6.56 12.33 -4.13
C TRP A 133 6.80 12.69 -5.58
N LYS A 134 7.19 13.93 -5.81
CA LYS A 134 7.58 14.45 -7.13
C LYS A 134 9.10 14.45 -7.27
N TRP A 135 9.58 13.99 -8.42
CA TRP A 135 10.99 14.15 -8.77
C TRP A 135 11.27 15.57 -9.24
N THR A 136 12.21 16.25 -8.58
CA THR A 136 12.61 17.65 -8.91
C THR A 136 13.79 17.71 -9.88
N GLY A 137 14.28 16.56 -10.37
CA GLY A 137 15.53 16.45 -11.11
C GLY A 137 16.75 16.21 -10.20
N LYS A 138 16.61 16.43 -8.90
CA LYS A 138 17.69 16.29 -7.91
C LYS A 138 17.27 15.48 -6.67
N THR A 139 16.08 15.75 -6.15
CA THR A 139 15.56 15.16 -4.91
C THR A 139 14.08 14.81 -5.07
N TRP A 140 13.60 13.90 -4.22
CA TRP A 140 12.19 13.60 -4.04
C TRP A 140 11.57 14.62 -3.08
N GLN A 141 10.43 15.19 -3.46
CA GLN A 141 9.66 16.14 -2.65
C GLN A 141 8.27 15.59 -2.41
N GLU A 142 7.91 15.36 -1.13
CA GLU A 142 6.56 14.93 -0.76
C GLU A 142 5.54 16.00 -1.13
N GLN A 143 4.39 15.55 -1.63
CA GLN A 143 3.30 16.41 -2.10
C GLN A 143 2.16 16.41 -1.09
N THR A 144 1.54 17.56 -0.89
CA THR A 144 0.24 17.65 -0.19
C THR A 144 -0.84 17.21 -1.18
N LEU A 145 -1.64 16.21 -0.80
CA LEU A 145 -2.71 15.67 -1.64
C LEU A 145 -4.09 16.13 -1.15
N PRO A 146 -5.11 16.13 -2.04
CA PRO A 146 -6.49 16.35 -1.63
C PRO A 146 -6.95 15.27 -0.63
N GLU A 147 -7.95 15.58 0.19
CA GLU A 147 -8.56 14.60 1.08
C GLU A 147 -9.24 13.47 0.29
N LEU A 148 -8.93 12.24 0.67
CA LEU A 148 -9.53 11.01 0.16
C LEU A 148 -10.39 10.36 1.25
N PRO A 149 -11.38 9.51 0.87
CA PRO A 149 -12.13 8.71 1.84
C PRO A 149 -11.21 7.92 2.77
N GLN A 150 -11.52 7.89 4.07
CA GLN A 150 -10.70 7.23 5.09
C GLN A 150 -11.11 5.76 5.28
N GLY A 151 -11.15 4.99 4.20
CA GLY A 151 -11.48 3.57 4.21
C GLY A 151 -10.46 2.74 3.45
N ALA A 152 -10.93 1.68 2.80
CA ALA A 152 -10.11 0.94 1.86
C ALA A 152 -9.74 1.85 0.67
N LEU A 153 -8.47 1.88 0.32
CA LEU A 153 -7.92 2.66 -0.78
C LEU A 153 -7.00 1.76 -1.60
N GLU A 154 -7.31 1.64 -2.88
CA GLU A 154 -6.56 0.83 -3.83
C GLU A 154 -6.13 1.70 -5.01
N LEU A 155 -4.86 1.64 -5.37
CA LEU A 155 -4.36 2.19 -6.63
C LEU A 155 -4.64 1.16 -7.73
N THR A 156 -5.49 1.53 -8.69
CA THR A 156 -5.80 0.68 -9.83
C THR A 156 -4.77 0.85 -10.93
N ASP A 157 -4.91 0.13 -12.05
CA ASP A 157 -4.02 0.26 -13.20
C ASP A 157 -3.87 1.70 -13.64
N GLN A 158 -2.64 2.17 -13.73
CA GLN A 158 -2.33 3.56 -14.03
C GLN A 158 -2.09 3.76 -15.53
N PRO A 159 -2.56 4.88 -16.14
CA PRO A 159 -2.26 5.17 -17.53
C PRO A 159 -0.78 5.52 -17.70
N TRP A 160 -0.12 4.78 -18.57
CA TRP A 160 1.28 5.05 -18.85
C TRP A 160 1.50 6.42 -19.53
N GLY A 161 2.57 7.10 -19.15
CA GLY A 161 3.03 8.33 -19.79
C GLY A 161 2.41 9.63 -19.29
N GLY A 162 1.49 9.56 -18.30
CA GLY A 162 0.90 10.72 -17.63
C GLY A 162 1.24 10.79 -16.14
N ASP A 163 0.64 11.77 -15.45
CA ASP A 163 0.70 11.92 -13.99
C ASP A 163 -0.69 11.84 -13.36
N LEU A 164 -1.55 11.04 -13.96
CA LEU A 164 -2.91 10.76 -13.53
C LEU A 164 -2.91 9.46 -12.73
N LEU A 165 -3.51 9.45 -11.55
CA LEU A 165 -3.74 8.26 -10.74
C LEU A 165 -5.22 7.90 -10.75
N TYR A 166 -5.53 6.62 -10.90
CA TYR A 166 -6.86 6.09 -10.65
C TYR A 166 -6.88 5.40 -9.28
N ILE A 167 -7.87 5.78 -8.47
CA ILE A 167 -7.98 5.36 -7.08
C ILE A 167 -9.37 4.82 -6.84
N ALA A 168 -9.48 3.57 -6.45
CA ALA A 168 -10.72 2.98 -5.95
C ALA A 168 -10.75 3.14 -4.42
N ALA A 169 -11.80 3.77 -3.89
CA ALA A 169 -11.92 3.96 -2.46
C ALA A 169 -13.35 3.76 -1.97
N SER A 170 -13.48 3.22 -0.76
CA SER A 170 -14.76 3.04 -0.06
C SER A 170 -14.54 3.08 1.45
N ASP A 171 -15.60 3.30 2.21
CA ASP A 171 -15.66 3.07 3.64
C ASP A 171 -16.97 2.35 4.00
N PHE A 172 -17.24 2.13 5.29
CA PHE A 172 -18.43 1.40 5.75
C PHE A 172 -19.76 1.98 5.24
N THR A 173 -19.81 3.30 5.02
CA THR A 173 -21.01 4.06 4.66
C THR A 173 -20.97 4.64 3.26
N THR A 174 -19.77 4.70 2.67
CA THR A 174 -19.55 5.26 1.33
C THR A 174 -19.33 4.14 0.31
N PRO A 175 -20.18 4.03 -0.72
CA PRO A 175 -20.01 3.06 -1.80
C PRO A 175 -18.67 3.19 -2.51
N LEU A 176 -18.20 2.07 -3.07
CA LEU A 176 -16.99 2.06 -3.88
C LEU A 176 -17.07 3.15 -4.96
N THR A 177 -16.09 4.02 -4.94
CA THR A 177 -15.99 5.18 -5.82
C THR A 177 -14.63 5.16 -6.51
N LEU A 178 -14.64 5.29 -7.83
CA LEU A 178 -13.43 5.46 -8.64
C LEU A 178 -13.15 6.95 -8.79
N TYR A 179 -11.97 7.35 -8.39
CA TYR A 179 -11.45 8.71 -8.51
C TYR A 179 -10.34 8.76 -9.55
N ALA A 180 -10.17 9.94 -10.14
CA ALA A 180 -8.96 10.32 -10.86
C ALA A 180 -8.30 11.49 -10.13
N LEU A 181 -7.02 11.34 -9.80
CA LEU A 181 -6.18 12.37 -9.20
C LEU A 181 -5.10 12.78 -10.19
N ASP A 182 -5.19 14.01 -10.70
CA ASP A 182 -4.10 14.62 -11.48
C ASP A 182 -3.06 15.19 -10.52
N LEU A 183 -1.91 14.53 -10.44
CA LEU A 183 -0.81 14.94 -9.55
C LEU A 183 -0.09 16.21 -9.98
N GLN A 184 -0.26 16.67 -11.23
CA GLN A 184 0.39 17.91 -11.69
C GLN A 184 -0.31 19.14 -11.16
N VAL A 185 -1.65 19.12 -11.21
CA VAL A 185 -2.51 20.24 -10.78
C VAL A 185 -3.13 19.98 -9.42
N ASN A 186 -2.91 18.80 -8.85
CA ASN A 186 -3.41 18.36 -7.56
C ASN A 186 -4.95 18.39 -7.49
N GLU A 187 -5.61 17.95 -8.55
CA GLU A 187 -7.05 17.94 -8.67
C GLU A 187 -7.61 16.52 -8.58
N LEU A 188 -8.57 16.31 -7.68
CA LEU A 188 -9.28 15.06 -7.48
C LEU A 188 -10.67 15.14 -8.07
N SER A 189 -11.02 14.23 -8.96
CA SER A 189 -12.34 14.11 -9.58
C SER A 189 -12.95 12.73 -9.37
N VAL A 190 -14.29 12.68 -9.31
CA VAL A 190 -15.04 11.42 -9.24
C VAL A 190 -15.36 10.97 -10.66
N LEU A 191 -14.90 9.78 -11.04
CA LEU A 191 -15.21 9.19 -12.35
C LEU A 191 -16.48 8.33 -12.28
N ARG A 192 -16.59 7.49 -11.28
CA ARG A 192 -17.71 6.57 -11.10
C ARG A 192 -17.95 6.32 -9.62
N ARG A 193 -19.21 6.11 -9.26
CA ARG A 193 -19.64 5.71 -7.92
C ARG A 193 -20.69 4.61 -8.02
N GLN A 194 -20.55 3.57 -7.23
CA GLN A 194 -21.61 2.57 -7.09
C GLN A 194 -22.84 3.19 -6.42
N PRO A 195 -24.06 2.73 -6.76
CA PRO A 195 -25.27 3.22 -6.11
C PRO A 195 -25.26 2.90 -4.61
N LYS A 196 -25.81 3.81 -3.82
CA LYS A 196 -26.06 3.57 -2.39
C LYS A 196 -27.11 2.45 -2.24
N GLN A 197 -26.84 1.48 -1.37
CA GLN A 197 -27.73 0.35 -1.09
C GLN A 197 -28.54 0.58 0.20
N PHE A 198 -28.17 1.53 1.03
CA PHE A 198 -28.87 1.91 2.25
C PHE A 198 -28.63 3.38 2.56
N ASP A 199 -29.53 3.93 3.39
CA ASP A 199 -29.36 5.27 3.96
C ASP A 199 -28.42 5.19 5.16
N ALA A 200 -27.31 5.91 5.08
CA ALA A 200 -26.29 5.96 6.12
C ALA A 200 -26.48 7.15 7.10
N ASP A 201 -27.55 7.93 6.97
CA ASP A 201 -27.79 9.09 7.82
C ASP A 201 -27.91 8.68 9.30
N GLY A 202 -27.14 9.34 10.14
CA GLY A 202 -27.07 9.05 11.57
C GLY A 202 -26.27 7.79 11.94
N ILE A 203 -25.66 7.09 10.98
CA ILE A 203 -24.71 6.01 11.25
C ILE A 203 -23.34 6.62 11.54
N ALA A 204 -22.83 6.36 12.75
CA ALA A 204 -21.50 6.76 13.15
C ALA A 204 -20.51 5.61 12.96
N VAL A 205 -19.31 5.93 12.45
CA VAL A 205 -18.15 5.03 12.37
C VAL A 205 -17.14 5.49 13.41
N ARG A 206 -16.80 4.62 14.35
CA ARG A 206 -15.82 4.90 15.41
C ARG A 206 -14.76 3.82 15.41
N GLN A 207 -13.51 4.23 15.40
CA GLN A 207 -12.39 3.31 15.67
C GLN A 207 -12.10 3.34 17.17
N LEU A 208 -12.07 2.17 17.77
CA LEU A 208 -11.86 1.95 19.19
C LEU A 208 -10.81 0.86 19.38
N TRP A 209 -10.32 0.68 20.62
CA TRP A 209 -9.31 -0.33 20.94
C TRP A 209 -9.77 -1.19 22.11
N ALA A 210 -9.64 -2.49 21.95
CA ALA A 210 -9.81 -3.47 23.01
C ALA A 210 -8.43 -3.93 23.49
N ARG A 211 -8.32 -4.20 24.79
CA ARG A 211 -7.08 -4.68 25.37
C ARG A 211 -7.09 -6.21 25.45
N SER A 212 -6.15 -6.87 24.77
CA SER A 212 -5.94 -8.31 24.87
C SER A 212 -5.34 -8.70 26.22
N ALA A 213 -5.38 -9.99 26.58
CA ALA A 213 -4.88 -10.49 27.86
C ALA A 213 -3.39 -10.19 28.10
N ASP A 214 -2.58 -10.13 27.04
CA ASP A 214 -1.16 -9.77 27.07
C ASP A 214 -0.89 -8.26 27.07
N GLY A 215 -1.94 -7.45 27.07
CA GLY A 215 -1.86 -5.99 27.07
C GLY A 215 -1.87 -5.34 25.68
N THR A 216 -1.79 -6.13 24.59
CA THR A 216 -1.83 -5.61 23.22
C THR A 216 -3.14 -4.89 22.93
N GLN A 217 -3.05 -3.72 22.30
CA GLN A 217 -4.21 -2.95 21.85
C GLN A 217 -4.70 -3.46 20.51
N ILE A 218 -5.91 -3.99 20.48
CA ILE A 218 -6.57 -4.54 19.29
C ILE A 218 -7.56 -3.50 18.76
N PRO A 219 -7.35 -2.92 17.57
CA PRO A 219 -8.29 -1.96 17.00
C PRO A 219 -9.55 -2.68 16.52
N TYR A 220 -10.65 -1.97 16.61
CA TYR A 220 -11.91 -2.39 16.01
C TYR A 220 -12.72 -1.17 15.59
N PHE A 221 -13.55 -1.36 14.57
CA PHE A 221 -14.50 -0.35 14.14
C PHE A 221 -15.89 -0.71 14.65
N HIS A 222 -16.53 0.27 15.28
CA HIS A 222 -17.93 0.23 15.68
C HIS A 222 -18.73 1.08 14.70
N VAL A 223 -19.68 0.46 14.01
CA VAL A 223 -20.51 1.08 12.97
C VAL A 223 -21.97 0.93 13.35
N GLY A 224 -22.67 2.04 13.60
CA GLY A 224 -24.07 2.01 13.96
C GLY A 224 -24.58 3.36 14.44
N LYS A 225 -25.89 3.45 14.67
CA LYS A 225 -26.49 4.62 15.34
C LYS A 225 -26.09 4.58 16.81
N ASN A 226 -26.06 5.75 17.47
CA ASN A 226 -25.83 5.85 18.91
C ASN A 226 -27.07 5.30 19.66
N SER A 227 -27.26 4.01 19.62
CA SER A 227 -28.31 3.28 20.32
C SER A 227 -27.74 2.68 21.61
N GLY A 228 -28.60 2.54 22.63
CA GLY A 228 -28.22 2.11 23.97
C GLY A 228 -27.59 0.70 24.01
N ALA A 229 -27.27 0.23 25.23
CA ALA A 229 -26.53 -0.99 25.51
C ALA A 229 -27.17 -2.30 24.97
N ASP A 230 -28.45 -2.28 24.62
CA ASP A 230 -29.21 -3.47 24.20
C ASP A 230 -29.34 -3.63 22.69
N THR A 231 -28.49 -2.97 21.92
CA THR A 231 -28.55 -3.06 20.45
C THR A 231 -27.91 -4.35 19.94
N PRO A 232 -28.63 -5.18 19.15
CA PRO A 232 -28.04 -6.35 18.53
C PRO A 232 -26.79 -5.99 17.71
N THR A 233 -25.71 -6.72 17.96
CA THR A 233 -24.40 -6.43 17.35
C THR A 233 -23.89 -7.63 16.58
N LEU A 234 -23.57 -7.42 15.29
CA LEU A 234 -22.86 -8.38 14.44
C LEU A 234 -21.37 -8.08 14.53
N VAL A 235 -20.59 -9.05 15.02
CA VAL A 235 -19.13 -8.92 15.09
C VAL A 235 -18.51 -9.79 14.00
N TYR A 236 -17.63 -9.19 13.20
CA TYR A 236 -16.81 -9.89 12.22
C TYR A 236 -15.33 -9.68 12.55
N ALA A 237 -14.54 -10.74 12.41
CA ALA A 237 -13.09 -10.71 12.59
C ALA A 237 -12.44 -11.74 11.67
N TYR A 238 -11.31 -11.38 11.13
CA TYR A 238 -10.39 -12.29 10.46
C TYR A 238 -8.96 -11.93 10.86
N GLY A 239 -8.11 -12.93 11.07
CA GLY A 239 -6.72 -12.74 11.50
C GLY A 239 -5.87 -13.90 11.03
N GLY A 240 -5.63 -13.98 9.73
CA GLY A 240 -4.82 -15.02 9.13
C GLY A 240 -4.20 -14.62 7.81
N PHE A 241 -3.10 -15.28 7.43
CA PHE A 241 -2.43 -15.16 6.14
C PHE A 241 -2.00 -13.72 5.76
N ASP A 242 -1.73 -12.88 6.77
CA ASP A 242 -1.33 -11.48 6.54
C ASP A 242 -2.38 -10.67 5.75
N VAL A 243 -3.66 -11.07 5.82
CA VAL A 243 -4.76 -10.37 5.15
C VAL A 243 -5.30 -9.28 6.06
N ALA A 244 -5.24 -8.03 5.61
CA ALA A 244 -5.80 -6.90 6.33
C ALA A 244 -7.32 -6.78 6.08
N GLU A 245 -8.11 -6.71 7.15
CA GLU A 245 -9.54 -6.42 7.07
C GLU A 245 -9.77 -4.91 7.11
N LEU A 246 -10.07 -4.32 5.96
CA LEU A 246 -10.18 -2.88 5.80
C LEU A 246 -11.63 -2.39 5.87
N PRO A 247 -11.87 -1.12 6.30
CA PRO A 247 -13.17 -0.49 6.16
C PRO A 247 -13.65 -0.50 4.70
N HIS A 248 -14.70 -1.24 4.41
CA HIS A 248 -15.29 -1.34 3.07
C HIS A 248 -16.80 -1.13 3.12
N TYR A 249 -17.44 -0.85 1.97
CA TYR A 249 -18.86 -0.56 1.92
C TYR A 249 -19.73 -1.74 2.37
N LEU A 250 -20.52 -1.51 3.42
CA LEU A 250 -21.37 -2.52 4.04
C LEU A 250 -22.72 -2.72 3.32
N GLY A 251 -22.78 -2.62 2.01
CA GLY A 251 -24.01 -2.64 1.22
C GLY A 251 -25.14 -3.52 1.76
N ASN A 252 -24.97 -4.84 1.75
CA ASN A 252 -25.96 -5.79 2.25
C ASN A 252 -26.15 -5.71 3.78
N ILE A 253 -25.06 -5.62 4.54
CA ILE A 253 -25.11 -5.45 6.01
C ILE A 253 -25.76 -4.12 6.34
N GLY A 254 -25.45 -3.04 5.61
CA GLY A 254 -26.08 -1.74 5.75
C GLY A 254 -27.57 -1.81 5.56
N ARG A 255 -28.02 -2.42 4.46
CA ARG A 255 -29.45 -2.55 4.09
C ARG A 255 -30.23 -3.42 5.07
N HIS A 256 -29.67 -4.56 5.49
CA HIS A 256 -30.44 -5.58 6.23
C HIS A 256 -30.20 -5.56 7.73
N TRP A 257 -29.15 -4.85 8.19
CA TRP A 257 -28.72 -4.81 9.59
C TRP A 257 -28.67 -3.38 10.14
N LEU A 258 -27.81 -2.51 9.60
CA LEU A 258 -27.65 -1.14 10.09
C LEU A 258 -28.91 -0.30 9.91
N ALA A 259 -29.64 -0.45 8.81
CA ALA A 259 -30.89 0.26 8.54
C ALA A 259 -31.99 -0.06 9.56
N LYS A 260 -31.91 -1.23 10.24
CA LYS A 260 -32.79 -1.62 11.33
C LYS A 260 -32.36 -1.06 12.70
N GLY A 261 -31.31 -0.24 12.75
CA GLY A 261 -30.79 0.32 13.98
C GLY A 261 -29.82 -0.57 14.73
N HIS A 262 -29.37 -1.70 14.11
CA HIS A 262 -28.40 -2.61 14.71
C HIS A 262 -26.96 -2.13 14.52
N THR A 263 -26.02 -2.74 15.21
CA THR A 263 -24.60 -2.40 15.18
C THR A 263 -23.78 -3.46 14.44
N PHE A 264 -22.76 -3.01 13.69
CA PHE A 264 -21.73 -3.85 13.12
C PHE A 264 -20.37 -3.52 13.75
N VAL A 265 -19.59 -4.54 14.04
CA VAL A 265 -18.22 -4.40 14.54
C VAL A 265 -17.28 -5.16 13.62
N LEU A 266 -16.25 -4.48 13.10
CA LEU A 266 -15.11 -5.09 12.44
C LEU A 266 -13.94 -5.09 13.42
N ALA A 267 -13.47 -6.27 13.85
CA ALA A 267 -12.34 -6.39 14.76
C ALA A 267 -11.09 -6.83 14.00
N ASN A 268 -10.06 -6.00 14.03
CA ASN A 268 -8.76 -6.23 13.39
C ASN A 268 -7.87 -7.02 14.36
N ILE A 269 -8.04 -8.34 14.38
CA ILE A 269 -7.32 -9.22 15.31
C ILE A 269 -5.94 -9.58 14.75
N ARG A 270 -5.02 -10.01 15.63
CA ARG A 270 -3.67 -10.43 15.24
C ARG A 270 -3.70 -11.57 14.23
N GLY A 271 -2.68 -11.60 13.35
CA GLY A 271 -2.55 -12.52 12.23
C GLY A 271 -2.94 -11.92 10.87
N GLY A 272 -3.49 -10.69 10.86
CA GLY A 272 -3.73 -9.88 9.66
C GLY A 272 -2.56 -8.96 9.32
N GLY A 273 -2.61 -8.36 8.13
CA GLY A 273 -1.59 -7.44 7.59
C GLY A 273 -1.74 -5.98 8.01
N GLU A 274 -2.61 -5.67 8.99
CA GLU A 274 -2.90 -4.28 9.38
C GLU A 274 -1.74 -3.59 10.10
N TYR A 275 -0.92 -4.37 10.80
CA TYR A 275 0.19 -3.88 11.60
C TYR A 275 1.45 -4.71 11.37
N LYS A 276 2.59 -4.03 11.41
CA LYS A 276 3.88 -4.69 11.31
C LYS A 276 4.08 -5.70 12.44
N GLY A 277 4.46 -6.93 12.08
CA GLY A 277 4.76 -8.00 13.05
C GLY A 277 3.55 -8.72 13.65
N TRP A 278 2.35 -8.46 13.17
CA TRP A 278 1.13 -9.16 13.64
C TRP A 278 0.95 -10.56 13.06
N HIS A 279 1.67 -10.87 12.00
CA HIS A 279 1.66 -12.16 11.29
C HIS A 279 2.59 -13.22 11.91
N THR A 280 3.18 -12.99 13.09
CA THR A 280 4.05 -13.94 13.81
C THR A 280 3.31 -14.70 14.88
#